data_92b8e62e6b0f93e49642d8f8880a6a58
#
_entry.id   92b8e62e6b0f93e49642d8f8880a6a58
#
_cell.length_a   1.000
_cell.length_b   1.000
_cell.length_c   1.000
_cell.angle_alpha   90.00
_cell.angle_beta   90.00
_cell.angle_gamma   90.00
#
_symmetry.space_group_name_H-M   'P 1'
#
loop_
_entity.id
_entity.type
_entity.pdbx_description
1 polymer ?
#
loop_
_entity_poly.entity_id
_entity_poly.type
_entity_poly.pdbx_seq_one_letter_code
_entity_poly.pdbx_strand_id
1 'polypeptide(L)'
;CFYDCRGLTSITIPSSVTSLGNYCFYDCRGLTSITIPSSVTSLGNYCFSDCRGLTSITIPSSVTSLGDHCFTFCTSLTSITIPSSVTSLGESCFEGCRGLTSITIPSSVTSLGKDCFSYCSGLTSITIPSSVTSLGNSCFAYCRNLENVYFEGKYCKSNYADLEIPWSSIIMVPTEYLQEYKNAFGSNYKYIYAWNPDETGEDNKPVTQCSTPSISYETGKLMFACETTGAKYHYTITDTDIKSNALSENGEVSLSAAYHISVYATADGYKASDKAEATLYWVNANLDNGTNINMVRTRGVVASAHDGIVTLSLDLTMAR
;
A
#
# COMPACT_ATOMS: atom_id res chain seq x y z
N CYS A 1 -32.26 -13.13 13.23
CA CYS A 1 -31.31 -13.97 12.53
C CYS A 1 -31.77 -14.13 11.08
N PHE A 2 -30.86 -13.88 10.12
CA PHE A 2 -31.16 -13.87 8.67
C PHE A 2 -30.46 -15.03 7.97
N TYR A 3 -30.44 -16.18 8.61
CA TYR A 3 -29.86 -17.41 8.07
C TYR A 3 -30.47 -17.77 6.70
N ASP A 4 -29.62 -18.04 5.70
CA ASP A 4 -29.98 -18.43 4.34
C ASP A 4 -30.89 -17.41 3.58
N CYS A 5 -30.81 -16.13 3.97
CA CYS A 5 -31.57 -15.08 3.29
C CYS A 5 -30.84 -14.64 2.00
N ARG A 6 -30.80 -15.53 0.99
CA ARG A 6 -30.01 -15.33 -0.24
C ARG A 6 -30.42 -14.12 -1.07
N GLY A 7 -31.67 -13.70 -0.96
CA GLY A 7 -32.19 -12.51 -1.65
C GLY A 7 -32.01 -11.20 -0.91
N LEU A 8 -31.47 -11.24 0.32
CA LEU A 8 -31.24 -10.03 1.12
C LEU A 8 -30.08 -9.23 0.52
N THR A 9 -30.37 -8.03 0.03
CA THR A 9 -29.34 -7.16 -0.60
C THR A 9 -28.78 -6.11 0.35
N SER A 10 -29.59 -5.64 1.30
CA SER A 10 -29.19 -4.67 2.32
C SER A 10 -30.06 -4.81 3.56
N ILE A 11 -29.54 -4.37 4.69
CA ILE A 11 -30.25 -4.34 5.95
C ILE A 11 -29.68 -3.25 6.85
N THR A 12 -30.53 -2.60 7.62
CA THR A 12 -30.14 -1.68 8.68
C THR A 12 -30.24 -2.38 10.01
N ILE A 13 -29.14 -2.46 10.74
CA ILE A 13 -29.08 -2.99 12.11
C ILE A 13 -29.37 -1.83 13.07
N PRO A 14 -30.40 -1.92 13.93
CA PRO A 14 -30.70 -0.88 14.91
C PRO A 14 -29.54 -0.66 15.90
N SER A 15 -29.35 0.59 16.36
CA SER A 15 -28.32 0.92 17.35
C SER A 15 -28.54 0.32 18.74
N SER A 16 -29.70 -0.29 18.99
CA SER A 16 -29.97 -1.06 20.21
C SER A 16 -29.37 -2.49 20.18
N VAL A 17 -28.89 -2.95 19.02
CA VAL A 17 -28.27 -4.27 18.90
C VAL A 17 -26.83 -4.22 19.45
N THR A 18 -26.53 -5.07 20.40
CA THR A 18 -25.21 -5.11 21.07
C THR A 18 -24.33 -6.30 20.65
N SER A 19 -24.90 -7.29 19.94
CA SER A 19 -24.16 -8.44 19.42
C SER A 19 -24.83 -9.01 18.17
N LEU A 20 -24.03 -9.54 17.25
CA LEU A 20 -24.50 -10.39 16.16
C LEU A 20 -24.12 -11.82 16.50
N GLY A 21 -25.12 -12.66 16.72
CA GLY A 21 -24.92 -14.04 17.15
C GLY A 21 -24.39 -14.96 16.04
N ASN A 22 -24.20 -16.23 16.39
CA ASN A 22 -23.77 -17.26 15.44
C ASN A 22 -24.74 -17.38 14.26
N TYR A 23 -24.21 -17.55 13.06
CA TYR A 23 -24.97 -17.73 11.81
C TYR A 23 -25.95 -16.58 11.51
N CYS A 24 -25.74 -15.37 12.06
CA CYS A 24 -26.74 -14.31 11.97
C CYS A 24 -27.06 -13.93 10.51
N PHE A 25 -26.07 -13.87 9.65
CA PHE A 25 -26.17 -13.60 8.20
C PHE A 25 -25.57 -14.71 7.35
N TYR A 26 -25.57 -15.94 7.87
CA TYR A 26 -25.04 -17.09 7.13
C TYR A 26 -25.76 -17.27 5.77
N ASP A 27 -24.98 -17.50 4.71
CA ASP A 27 -25.45 -17.72 3.32
C ASP A 27 -26.37 -16.60 2.77
N CYS A 28 -26.15 -15.35 3.24
CA CYS A 28 -26.81 -14.17 2.68
C CYS A 28 -26.07 -13.73 1.41
N ARG A 29 -26.18 -14.52 0.31
CA ARG A 29 -25.40 -14.32 -0.93
C ARG A 29 -25.66 -13.02 -1.65
N GLY A 30 -26.84 -12.44 -1.48
CA GLY A 30 -27.24 -11.18 -2.11
C GLY A 30 -26.74 -9.95 -1.36
N LEU A 31 -26.25 -10.10 -0.11
CA LEU A 31 -25.83 -8.98 0.73
C LEU A 31 -24.55 -8.37 0.17
N THR A 32 -24.63 -7.14 -0.31
CA THR A 32 -23.49 -6.45 -0.95
C THR A 32 -22.74 -5.55 0.03
N SER A 33 -23.44 -5.00 1.00
CA SER A 33 -22.89 -4.16 2.05
C SER A 33 -23.75 -4.20 3.30
N ILE A 34 -23.14 -3.96 4.46
CA ILE A 34 -23.84 -3.87 5.74
C ILE A 34 -23.10 -2.91 6.65
N THR A 35 -23.83 -2.10 7.37
CA THR A 35 -23.27 -1.24 8.42
C THR A 35 -23.53 -1.86 9.78
N ILE A 36 -22.46 -2.15 10.52
CA ILE A 36 -22.53 -2.65 11.89
C ILE A 36 -22.49 -1.44 12.83
N PRO A 37 -23.52 -1.22 13.68
CA PRO A 37 -23.53 -0.10 14.60
C PRO A 37 -22.46 -0.23 15.69
N SER A 38 -21.99 0.90 16.22
CA SER A 38 -20.98 0.96 17.27
C SER A 38 -21.39 0.37 18.63
N SER A 39 -22.67 0.02 18.77
CA SER A 39 -23.18 -0.73 19.92
C SER A 39 -22.83 -2.21 19.91
N VAL A 40 -22.45 -2.76 18.74
CA VAL A 40 -22.09 -4.18 18.60
C VAL A 40 -20.67 -4.41 19.10
N THR A 41 -20.51 -5.34 20.04
CA THR A 41 -19.23 -5.67 20.70
C THR A 41 -18.63 -7.02 20.25
N SER A 42 -19.43 -7.85 19.58
CA SER A 42 -18.96 -9.17 19.10
C SER A 42 -19.70 -9.62 17.85
N LEU A 43 -18.96 -10.34 17.00
CA LEU A 43 -19.50 -11.09 15.85
C LEU A 43 -19.32 -12.58 16.14
N GLY A 44 -20.43 -13.33 16.13
CA GLY A 44 -20.44 -14.75 16.44
C GLY A 44 -19.84 -15.64 15.36
N ASN A 45 -19.77 -16.94 15.62
CA ASN A 45 -19.26 -17.91 14.66
C ASN A 45 -20.16 -17.96 13.42
N TYR A 46 -19.56 -18.07 12.24
CA TYR A 46 -20.26 -18.11 10.95
C TYR A 46 -21.16 -16.89 10.69
N CYS A 47 -20.92 -15.75 11.37
CA CYS A 47 -21.86 -14.63 11.35
C CYS A 47 -22.15 -14.13 9.91
N PHE A 48 -21.12 -14.02 9.09
CA PHE A 48 -21.18 -13.61 7.67
C PHE A 48 -20.64 -14.68 6.72
N SER A 49 -20.57 -15.95 7.16
CA SER A 49 -20.08 -17.02 6.30
C SER A 49 -20.98 -17.16 5.06
N ASP A 50 -20.37 -17.41 3.89
CA ASP A 50 -21.03 -17.51 2.57
C ASP A 50 -21.79 -16.24 2.12
N CYS A 51 -21.48 -15.08 2.69
CA CYS A 51 -21.93 -13.78 2.16
C CYS A 51 -21.15 -13.45 0.88
N ARG A 52 -21.37 -14.23 -0.19
CA ARG A 52 -20.56 -14.16 -1.43
C ARG A 52 -20.68 -12.84 -2.18
N GLY A 53 -21.74 -12.09 -1.99
CA GLY A 53 -21.94 -10.76 -2.58
C GLY A 53 -21.31 -9.63 -1.82
N LEU A 54 -20.84 -9.86 -0.58
CA LEU A 54 -20.30 -8.82 0.29
C LEU A 54 -18.96 -8.31 -0.26
N THR A 55 -18.93 -7.05 -0.68
CA THR A 55 -17.74 -6.43 -1.28
C THR A 55 -16.88 -5.69 -0.27
N SER A 56 -17.51 -5.13 0.74
CA SER A 56 -16.84 -4.41 1.84
C SER A 56 -17.67 -4.45 3.11
N ILE A 57 -17.01 -4.38 4.25
CA ILE A 57 -17.65 -4.28 5.56
C ILE A 57 -16.76 -3.46 6.49
N THR A 58 -17.36 -2.59 7.27
CA THR A 58 -16.66 -1.86 8.34
C THR A 58 -17.00 -2.49 9.68
N ILE A 59 -15.98 -2.97 10.37
CA ILE A 59 -16.10 -3.51 11.73
C ILE A 59 -15.86 -2.35 12.70
N PRO A 60 -16.81 -2.01 13.58
CA PRO A 60 -16.64 -0.90 14.53
C PRO A 60 -15.60 -1.23 15.59
N SER A 61 -14.96 -0.20 16.14
CA SER A 61 -13.94 -0.34 17.21
C SER A 61 -14.47 -0.89 18.54
N SER A 62 -15.78 -1.02 18.68
CA SER A 62 -16.43 -1.70 19.80
C SER A 62 -16.30 -3.23 19.73
N VAL A 63 -16.04 -3.80 18.55
CA VAL A 63 -15.91 -5.25 18.37
C VAL A 63 -14.54 -5.69 18.87
N THR A 64 -14.52 -6.62 19.82
CA THR A 64 -13.31 -7.15 20.45
C THR A 64 -12.95 -8.56 20.00
N SER A 65 -13.87 -9.26 19.33
CA SER A 65 -13.63 -10.61 18.82
C SER A 65 -14.41 -10.89 17.54
N LEU A 66 -13.78 -11.63 16.65
CA LEU A 66 -14.38 -12.24 15.47
C LEU A 66 -14.47 -13.74 15.71
N GLY A 67 -15.67 -14.30 15.61
CA GLY A 67 -15.89 -15.73 15.82
C GLY A 67 -15.24 -16.61 14.74
N ASP A 68 -15.20 -17.92 14.99
CA ASP A 68 -14.73 -18.88 13.99
C ASP A 68 -15.59 -18.81 12.73
N HIS A 69 -14.97 -18.94 11.58
CA HIS A 69 -15.63 -18.91 10.26
C HIS A 69 -16.42 -17.61 10.01
N CYS A 70 -16.11 -16.50 10.70
CA CYS A 70 -16.96 -15.31 10.68
C CYS A 70 -17.17 -14.77 9.25
N PHE A 71 -16.15 -14.78 8.38
CA PHE A 71 -16.19 -14.31 7.01
C PHE A 71 -15.82 -15.40 5.98
N THR A 72 -15.92 -16.70 6.37
CA THR A 72 -15.61 -17.80 5.47
C THR A 72 -16.41 -17.68 4.17
N PHE A 73 -15.74 -17.85 3.01
CA PHE A 73 -16.31 -17.75 1.66
C PHE A 73 -17.01 -16.42 1.32
N CYS A 74 -16.63 -15.31 1.93
CA CYS A 74 -16.94 -13.97 1.44
C CYS A 74 -16.13 -13.68 0.16
N THR A 75 -16.46 -14.36 -0.93
CA THR A 75 -15.61 -14.42 -2.15
C THR A 75 -15.45 -13.10 -2.88
N SER A 76 -16.37 -12.16 -2.71
CA SER A 76 -16.32 -10.82 -3.31
C SER A 76 -15.70 -9.76 -2.38
N LEU A 77 -15.32 -10.12 -1.16
CA LEU A 77 -14.72 -9.19 -0.21
C LEU A 77 -13.33 -8.79 -0.69
N THR A 78 -13.18 -7.53 -1.08
CA THR A 78 -11.91 -7.00 -1.63
C THR A 78 -11.03 -6.35 -0.57
N SER A 79 -11.64 -5.81 0.46
CA SER A 79 -10.93 -5.17 1.59
C SER A 79 -11.75 -5.28 2.88
N ILE A 80 -11.05 -5.36 3.99
CA ILE A 80 -11.64 -5.31 5.33
C ILE A 80 -10.65 -4.65 6.28
N THR A 81 -11.15 -3.79 7.15
CA THR A 81 -10.36 -3.21 8.24
C THR A 81 -10.68 -3.92 9.54
N ILE A 82 -9.68 -4.55 10.14
CA ILE A 82 -9.78 -5.17 11.46
C ILE A 82 -9.45 -4.08 12.50
N PRO A 83 -10.36 -3.76 13.42
CA PRO A 83 -10.09 -2.73 14.42
C PRO A 83 -9.05 -3.19 15.46
N SER A 84 -8.31 -2.23 16.03
CA SER A 84 -7.31 -2.50 17.07
C SER A 84 -7.87 -3.03 18.41
N SER A 85 -9.17 -3.12 18.52
CA SER A 85 -9.86 -3.78 19.64
C SER A 85 -9.88 -5.31 19.54
N VAL A 86 -9.65 -5.86 18.33
CA VAL A 86 -9.64 -7.31 18.09
C VAL A 86 -8.29 -7.88 18.52
N THR A 87 -8.31 -8.92 19.36
CA THR A 87 -7.11 -9.55 19.92
C THR A 87 -6.80 -10.93 19.33
N SER A 88 -7.74 -11.53 18.61
CA SER A 88 -7.54 -12.82 17.95
C SER A 88 -8.42 -12.96 16.72
N LEU A 89 -7.93 -13.70 15.73
CA LEU A 89 -8.72 -14.16 14.59
C LEU A 89 -8.98 -15.66 14.75
N GLY A 90 -10.26 -16.04 14.72
CA GLY A 90 -10.70 -17.42 14.93
C GLY A 90 -10.31 -18.40 13.83
N GLU A 91 -10.67 -19.68 13.99
CA GLU A 91 -10.51 -20.71 12.96
C GLU A 91 -11.25 -20.31 11.70
N SER A 92 -10.61 -20.46 10.54
CA SER A 92 -11.18 -20.17 9.20
C SER A 92 -11.84 -18.79 9.07
N CYS A 93 -11.43 -17.81 9.86
CA CYS A 93 -12.13 -16.52 9.95
C CYS A 93 -12.29 -15.85 8.58
N PHE A 94 -11.28 -15.93 7.71
CA PHE A 94 -11.27 -15.40 6.34
C PHE A 94 -11.04 -16.48 5.27
N GLU A 95 -11.30 -17.74 5.59
CA GLU A 95 -11.13 -18.84 4.63
C GLU A 95 -11.94 -18.56 3.35
N GLY A 96 -11.31 -18.75 2.20
CA GLY A 96 -11.97 -18.60 0.91
C GLY A 96 -12.38 -17.18 0.53
N CYS A 97 -11.86 -16.15 1.19
CA CYS A 97 -12.03 -14.75 0.78
C CYS A 97 -11.16 -14.46 -0.45
N ARG A 98 -11.58 -14.99 -1.62
CA ARG A 98 -10.79 -14.99 -2.86
C ARG A 98 -10.59 -13.60 -3.47
N GLY A 99 -11.47 -12.67 -3.17
CA GLY A 99 -11.37 -11.27 -3.62
C GLY A 99 -10.40 -10.43 -2.80
N LEU A 100 -9.99 -10.92 -1.61
CA LEU A 100 -9.15 -10.16 -0.69
C LEU A 100 -7.72 -10.09 -1.24
N THR A 101 -7.28 -8.90 -1.63
CA THR A 101 -5.96 -8.68 -2.21
C THR A 101 -4.90 -8.30 -1.18
N SER A 102 -5.33 -7.65 -0.11
CA SER A 102 -4.49 -7.30 1.04
C SER A 102 -5.31 -7.24 2.32
N ILE A 103 -4.67 -7.45 3.45
CA ILE A 103 -5.27 -7.31 4.78
C ILE A 103 -4.21 -6.83 5.76
N THR A 104 -4.57 -5.87 6.60
CA THR A 104 -3.74 -5.43 7.72
C THR A 104 -4.18 -6.11 8.98
N ILE A 105 -3.27 -6.86 9.62
CA ILE A 105 -3.48 -7.46 10.93
C ILE A 105 -3.00 -6.44 11.97
N PRO A 106 -3.87 -5.93 12.85
CA PRO A 106 -3.45 -4.94 13.84
C PRO A 106 -2.53 -5.55 14.91
N SER A 107 -1.68 -4.72 15.50
CA SER A 107 -0.73 -5.12 16.57
C SER A 107 -1.39 -5.57 17.87
N SER A 108 -2.70 -5.48 17.99
CA SER A 108 -3.49 -6.06 19.08
C SER A 108 -3.71 -7.57 18.93
N VAL A 109 -3.58 -8.11 17.72
CA VAL A 109 -3.83 -9.53 17.44
C VAL A 109 -2.64 -10.36 17.94
N THR A 110 -2.93 -11.35 18.79
CA THR A 110 -1.94 -12.25 19.38
C THR A 110 -1.99 -13.67 18.81
N SER A 111 -3.07 -14.02 18.11
CA SER A 111 -3.23 -15.36 17.52
C SER A 111 -4.02 -15.34 16.23
N LEU A 112 -3.59 -16.19 15.29
CA LEU A 112 -4.35 -16.55 14.09
C LEU A 112 -4.77 -18.00 14.19
N GLY A 113 -6.06 -18.27 13.99
CA GLY A 113 -6.62 -19.60 14.04
C GLY A 113 -6.17 -20.52 12.90
N LYS A 114 -6.50 -21.79 13.00
CA LYS A 114 -6.30 -22.76 11.92
C LYS A 114 -7.06 -22.30 10.67
N ASP A 115 -6.51 -22.52 9.49
CA ASP A 115 -7.11 -22.18 8.18
C ASP A 115 -7.52 -20.69 8.05
N CYS A 116 -7.03 -19.78 8.89
CA CYS A 116 -7.54 -18.41 9.01
C CYS A 116 -7.63 -17.66 7.67
N PHE A 117 -6.65 -17.83 6.80
CA PHE A 117 -6.59 -17.25 5.45
C PHE A 117 -6.52 -18.31 4.35
N SER A 118 -6.88 -19.56 4.65
CA SER A 118 -6.85 -20.64 3.66
C SER A 118 -7.72 -20.25 2.45
N TYR A 119 -7.30 -20.64 1.24
CA TYR A 119 -7.98 -20.31 -0.03
C TYR A 119 -8.16 -18.81 -0.34
N CYS A 120 -7.44 -17.90 0.32
CA CYS A 120 -7.40 -16.48 -0.04
C CYS A 120 -6.53 -16.29 -1.29
N SER A 121 -7.01 -16.76 -2.45
CA SER A 121 -6.23 -16.78 -3.69
C SER A 121 -5.98 -15.39 -4.29
N GLY A 122 -6.67 -14.35 -3.84
CA GLY A 122 -6.39 -12.97 -4.23
C GLY A 122 -5.27 -12.30 -3.44
N LEU A 123 -4.90 -12.88 -2.28
CA LEU A 123 -3.91 -12.28 -1.38
C LEU A 123 -2.51 -12.39 -1.98
N THR A 124 -1.85 -11.23 -2.16
CA THR A 124 -0.50 -11.15 -2.75
C THR A 124 0.58 -10.93 -1.70
N SER A 125 0.25 -10.28 -0.61
CA SER A 125 1.19 -10.05 0.50
C SER A 125 0.47 -10.02 1.85
N ILE A 126 1.20 -10.39 2.91
CA ILE A 126 0.70 -10.29 4.27
C ILE A 126 1.84 -9.99 5.25
N THR A 127 1.55 -9.15 6.24
CA THR A 127 2.45 -8.90 7.36
C THR A 127 1.87 -9.51 8.62
N ILE A 128 2.65 -10.33 9.30
CA ILE A 128 2.34 -10.94 10.60
C ILE A 128 3.02 -10.09 11.68
N PRO A 129 2.27 -9.31 12.46
CA PRO A 129 2.85 -8.40 13.44
C PRO A 129 3.57 -9.15 14.57
N SER A 130 4.51 -8.48 15.22
CA SER A 130 5.30 -9.04 16.32
C SER A 130 4.48 -9.48 17.54
N SER A 131 3.27 -8.98 17.65
CA SER A 131 2.29 -9.38 18.69
C SER A 131 1.76 -10.80 18.52
N VAL A 132 1.82 -11.34 17.28
CA VAL A 132 1.29 -12.69 17.01
C VAL A 132 2.24 -13.75 17.56
N THR A 133 1.80 -14.45 18.59
CA THR A 133 2.56 -15.51 19.27
C THR A 133 2.02 -16.91 19.00
N SER A 134 0.90 -17.02 18.30
CA SER A 134 0.28 -18.29 17.92
C SER A 134 -0.26 -18.27 16.49
N LEU A 135 0.14 -19.26 15.71
CA LEU A 135 -0.28 -19.48 14.33
C LEU A 135 -0.89 -20.87 14.17
N GLY A 136 -2.13 -20.93 13.72
CA GLY A 136 -2.80 -22.18 13.41
C GLY A 136 -2.21 -22.88 12.18
N ASN A 137 -2.48 -24.19 12.05
CA ASN A 137 -2.08 -24.96 10.87
C ASN A 137 -2.86 -24.48 9.64
N SER A 138 -2.30 -24.71 8.45
CA SER A 138 -2.91 -24.41 7.15
C SER A 138 -3.38 -22.96 7.00
N CYS A 139 -2.78 -22.04 7.80
CA CYS A 139 -3.24 -20.66 7.86
C CYS A 139 -3.23 -19.96 6.49
N PHE A 140 -2.32 -20.36 5.60
CA PHE A 140 -2.16 -19.82 4.24
C PHE A 140 -2.31 -20.87 3.15
N ALA A 141 -2.94 -22.02 3.47
CA ALA A 141 -3.16 -23.08 2.51
C ALA A 141 -3.89 -22.56 1.27
N TYR A 142 -3.45 -22.96 0.10
CA TYR A 142 -4.05 -22.57 -1.19
C TYR A 142 -4.11 -21.06 -1.49
N CYS A 143 -3.32 -20.24 -0.81
CA CYS A 143 -3.10 -18.83 -1.16
C CYS A 143 -2.17 -18.72 -2.37
N ARG A 144 -2.64 -19.12 -3.57
CA ARG A 144 -1.80 -19.37 -4.74
C ARG A 144 -1.03 -18.17 -5.28
N ASN A 145 -1.51 -16.94 -4.99
CA ASN A 145 -0.89 -15.70 -5.43
C ASN A 145 -0.13 -14.99 -4.30
N LEU A 146 0.08 -15.64 -3.16
CA LEU A 146 0.82 -15.07 -2.04
C LEU A 146 2.30 -15.05 -2.37
N GLU A 147 2.79 -13.88 -2.74
CA GLU A 147 4.18 -13.66 -3.16
C GLU A 147 5.09 -13.29 -1.99
N ASN A 148 4.59 -12.48 -1.04
CA ASN A 148 5.40 -11.95 0.05
C ASN A 148 4.75 -12.17 1.41
N VAL A 149 5.51 -12.71 2.36
CA VAL A 149 5.09 -12.89 3.76
C VAL A 149 6.13 -12.27 4.67
N TYR A 150 5.71 -11.30 5.47
CA TYR A 150 6.57 -10.59 6.43
C TYR A 150 6.23 -11.02 7.84
N PHE A 151 7.23 -11.46 8.59
CA PHE A 151 7.11 -11.69 10.03
C PHE A 151 7.85 -10.58 10.77
N GLU A 152 7.17 -9.85 11.64
CA GLU A 152 7.78 -8.76 12.42
C GLU A 152 8.30 -9.21 13.78
N GLY A 153 7.98 -10.43 14.19
CA GLY A 153 8.28 -10.92 15.52
C GLY A 153 9.18 -12.14 15.55
N LYS A 154 9.43 -12.59 16.77
CA LYS A 154 10.10 -13.87 17.03
C LYS A 154 9.28 -15.01 16.44
N TYR A 155 9.96 -16.05 15.94
CA TYR A 155 9.25 -17.25 15.49
C TYR A 155 8.41 -17.85 16.65
N CYS A 156 7.18 -18.23 16.35
CA CYS A 156 6.20 -18.71 17.32
C CYS A 156 5.68 -20.13 17.01
N LYS A 157 6.31 -20.82 16.06
CA LYS A 157 5.91 -22.16 15.62
C LYS A 157 7.15 -23.00 15.31
N SER A 158 7.17 -24.24 15.81
CA SER A 158 8.30 -25.15 15.59
C SER A 158 8.40 -25.69 14.17
N ASN A 159 7.29 -25.72 13.43
CA ASN A 159 7.22 -26.18 12.05
C ASN A 159 6.34 -25.25 11.22
N TYR A 160 6.96 -24.31 10.51
CA TYR A 160 6.24 -23.37 9.64
C TYR A 160 5.74 -24.00 8.34
N ALA A 161 6.20 -25.22 7.98
CA ALA A 161 5.64 -25.95 6.84
C ALA A 161 4.14 -26.22 7.02
N ASP A 162 3.66 -26.34 8.26
CA ASP A 162 2.24 -26.51 8.56
C ASP A 162 1.39 -25.27 8.25
N LEU A 163 1.98 -24.11 7.98
CA LEU A 163 1.26 -22.92 7.54
C LEU A 163 0.82 -23.00 6.08
N GLU A 164 1.44 -23.89 5.31
CA GLU A 164 1.18 -24.11 3.88
C GLU A 164 1.33 -22.85 3.02
N ILE A 165 2.28 -21.99 3.37
CA ILE A 165 2.67 -20.84 2.53
C ILE A 165 3.19 -21.42 1.19
N PRO A 166 2.84 -20.82 0.04
CA PRO A 166 3.37 -21.27 -1.25
C PRO A 166 4.90 -21.30 -1.26
N TRP A 167 5.51 -22.35 -1.77
CA TRP A 167 6.98 -22.50 -1.77
C TRP A 167 7.72 -21.46 -2.61
N SER A 168 7.01 -20.79 -3.50
CA SER A 168 7.51 -19.68 -4.31
C SER A 168 7.50 -18.35 -3.59
N SER A 169 6.82 -18.25 -2.44
CA SER A 169 6.72 -17.01 -1.70
C SER A 169 8.07 -16.58 -1.13
N ILE A 170 8.30 -15.29 -1.14
CA ILE A 170 9.41 -14.65 -0.43
C ILE A 170 8.99 -14.44 1.02
N ILE A 171 9.79 -14.97 1.94
CA ILE A 171 9.53 -14.87 3.37
C ILE A 171 10.58 -13.96 3.99
N MET A 172 10.11 -12.92 4.62
CA MET A 172 10.92 -11.90 5.28
C MET A 172 10.78 -12.03 6.77
N VAL A 173 11.88 -12.12 7.48
CA VAL A 173 11.91 -12.37 8.92
C VAL A 173 12.93 -11.45 9.61
N PRO A 174 12.77 -11.10 10.90
CA PRO A 174 13.72 -10.29 11.61
C PRO A 174 15.11 -10.91 11.56
N THR A 175 16.12 -10.06 11.37
CA THR A 175 17.52 -10.48 11.19
C THR A 175 18.01 -11.38 12.31
N GLU A 176 17.66 -11.06 13.55
CA GLU A 176 18.06 -11.80 14.74
C GLU A 176 17.47 -13.21 14.82
N TYR A 177 16.34 -13.47 14.14
CA TYR A 177 15.66 -14.78 14.15
C TYR A 177 15.78 -15.55 12.83
N LEU A 178 16.58 -15.06 11.89
CA LEU A 178 16.69 -15.64 10.54
C LEU A 178 17.00 -17.15 10.56
N GLN A 179 17.93 -17.56 11.43
CA GLN A 179 18.35 -18.96 11.47
C GLN A 179 17.26 -19.85 12.07
N GLU A 180 16.56 -19.40 13.07
CA GLU A 180 15.44 -20.10 13.68
C GLU A 180 14.30 -20.28 12.69
N TYR A 181 13.96 -19.23 11.95
CA TYR A 181 12.95 -19.32 10.89
C TYR A 181 13.37 -20.30 9.77
N LYS A 182 14.63 -20.25 9.31
CA LYS A 182 15.14 -21.21 8.32
C LYS A 182 15.04 -22.66 8.80
N ASN A 183 15.36 -22.93 10.06
CA ASN A 183 15.22 -24.25 10.67
C ASN A 183 13.74 -24.66 10.73
N ALA A 184 12.86 -23.77 11.13
CA ALA A 184 11.43 -24.04 11.32
C ALA A 184 10.66 -24.20 9.99
N PHE A 185 11.05 -23.49 8.93
CA PHE A 185 10.48 -23.66 7.59
C PHE A 185 11.01 -24.90 6.88
N GLY A 186 12.26 -25.29 7.17
CA GLY A 186 12.91 -26.42 6.53
C GLY A 186 13.39 -26.15 5.08
N SER A 187 13.96 -27.18 4.46
CA SER A 187 14.66 -27.05 3.17
C SER A 187 13.79 -26.76 1.95
N ASN A 188 12.47 -26.93 2.06
CA ASN A 188 11.54 -26.68 0.95
C ASN A 188 11.35 -25.16 0.69
N TYR A 189 11.57 -24.34 1.70
CA TYR A 189 11.43 -22.89 1.59
C TYR A 189 12.79 -22.26 1.31
N LYS A 190 13.01 -21.89 0.05
CA LYS A 190 14.31 -21.38 -0.43
C LYS A 190 14.48 -19.86 -0.29
N TYR A 191 13.39 -19.14 -0.19
CA TYR A 191 13.37 -17.68 -0.29
C TYR A 191 13.06 -17.05 1.08
N ILE A 192 13.93 -17.32 2.08
CA ILE A 192 13.82 -16.75 3.43
C ILE A 192 14.97 -15.77 3.62
N TYR A 193 14.64 -14.51 3.83
CA TYR A 193 15.58 -13.41 3.93
C TYR A 193 15.44 -12.66 5.24
N ALA A 194 16.54 -12.02 5.68
CA ALA A 194 16.53 -11.13 6.81
C ALA A 194 15.80 -9.83 6.47
N TRP A 195 15.08 -9.30 7.46
CA TRP A 195 14.42 -8.01 7.39
C TRP A 195 14.45 -7.37 8.78
N ASN A 196 14.67 -6.06 8.85
CA ASN A 196 14.62 -5.31 10.10
C ASN A 196 13.40 -4.37 10.08
N PRO A 197 12.33 -4.69 10.81
CA PRO A 197 11.13 -3.85 10.85
C PRO A 197 11.35 -2.50 11.55
N ASP A 198 12.38 -2.40 12.41
CA ASP A 198 12.70 -1.19 13.18
C ASP A 198 13.58 -0.20 12.39
N GLU A 199 14.23 -0.64 11.34
CA GLU A 199 14.87 0.25 10.41
C GLU A 199 13.79 0.94 9.57
N THR A 200 13.44 2.14 9.98
CA THR A 200 12.54 3.05 9.25
C THR A 200 13.10 3.52 7.90
N GLY A 201 14.08 2.83 7.38
CA GLY A 201 14.55 2.86 6.01
C GLY A 201 13.96 1.65 5.28
N GLU A 202 13.26 1.90 4.21
CA GLU A 202 12.61 0.93 3.31
C GLU A 202 13.56 -0.13 2.72
N ASP A 203 14.78 -0.28 3.27
CA ASP A 203 15.93 -0.94 2.64
C ASP A 203 15.99 -2.46 2.78
N ASN A 204 15.16 -3.09 3.59
CA ASN A 204 15.23 -4.54 3.83
C ASN A 204 14.06 -5.35 3.26
N LYS A 205 13.11 -4.72 2.67
CA LYS A 205 12.04 -5.37 1.92
C LYS A 205 12.61 -5.70 0.53
N PRO A 206 12.53 -6.92 -0.01
CA PRO A 206 12.71 -7.13 -1.44
C PRO A 206 11.48 -6.58 -2.15
N VAL A 207 11.29 -5.29 -2.00
CA VAL A 207 10.28 -4.54 -2.69
C VAL A 207 10.83 -4.27 -4.06
N THR A 208 10.07 -4.63 -5.05
CA THR A 208 10.31 -4.11 -6.39
C THR A 208 10.49 -2.59 -6.25
N GLN A 209 11.63 -2.10 -6.67
CA GLN A 209 11.89 -0.66 -6.65
C GLN A 209 10.86 0.02 -7.55
N CYS A 210 10.35 1.18 -7.14
CA CYS A 210 9.58 2.00 -8.05
C CYS A 210 10.38 2.24 -9.32
N SER A 211 9.72 2.19 -10.46
CA SER A 211 10.39 2.59 -11.72
C SER A 211 10.85 4.04 -11.62
N THR A 212 12.03 4.33 -12.15
CA THR A 212 12.56 5.69 -12.17
C THR A 212 11.62 6.61 -12.97
N PRO A 213 11.21 7.74 -12.41
CA PRO A 213 10.30 8.63 -13.12
C PRO A 213 10.93 9.19 -14.40
N SER A 214 10.12 9.34 -15.42
CA SER A 214 10.46 10.20 -16.57
C SER A 214 10.08 11.64 -16.26
N ILE A 215 10.84 12.55 -16.81
CA ILE A 215 10.61 14.00 -16.70
C ILE A 215 10.29 14.52 -18.11
N SER A 216 9.13 15.15 -18.27
CA SER A 216 8.74 15.81 -19.52
C SER A 216 8.23 17.21 -19.26
N TYR A 217 8.36 18.09 -20.25
CA TYR A 217 7.88 19.46 -20.18
C TYR A 217 7.08 19.77 -21.44
N GLU A 218 5.80 20.05 -21.27
CA GLU A 218 4.91 20.40 -22.35
C GLU A 218 3.95 21.52 -21.94
N THR A 219 3.76 22.49 -22.81
CA THR A 219 2.77 23.59 -22.64
C THR A 219 2.85 24.31 -21.29
N GLY A 220 4.08 24.56 -20.81
CA GLY A 220 4.31 25.26 -19.53
C GLY A 220 4.17 24.38 -18.29
N LYS A 221 4.03 23.05 -18.47
CA LYS A 221 3.89 22.10 -17.37
C LYS A 221 5.04 21.12 -17.33
N LEU A 222 5.60 20.93 -16.15
CA LEU A 222 6.54 19.85 -15.86
C LEU A 222 5.74 18.64 -15.41
N MET A 223 5.95 17.51 -16.07
CA MET A 223 5.23 16.27 -15.79
C MET A 223 6.21 15.18 -15.40
N PHE A 224 5.82 14.40 -14.39
CA PHE A 224 6.52 13.20 -13.96
C PHE A 224 5.62 11.98 -14.21
N ALA A 225 6.19 10.93 -14.78
CA ALA A 225 5.48 9.67 -14.98
C ALA A 225 6.38 8.49 -14.69
N CYS A 226 5.85 7.45 -14.05
CA CYS A 226 6.51 6.17 -13.89
C CYS A 226 5.52 5.02 -14.06
N GLU A 227 6.03 3.82 -14.33
CA GLU A 227 5.19 2.63 -14.56
C GLU A 227 4.59 2.06 -13.26
N THR A 228 5.10 2.48 -12.09
CA THR A 228 4.60 1.99 -10.80
C THR A 228 3.24 2.58 -10.48
N THR A 229 2.24 1.73 -10.34
CA THR A 229 0.88 2.14 -10.00
C THR A 229 0.82 2.80 -8.61
N GLY A 230 0.11 3.92 -8.49
CA GLY A 230 -0.02 4.65 -7.23
C GLY A 230 1.21 5.44 -6.80
N ALA A 231 2.16 5.66 -7.72
CA ALA A 231 3.38 6.41 -7.42
C ALA A 231 3.10 7.85 -6.97
N LYS A 232 3.82 8.27 -5.96
CA LYS A 232 3.91 9.66 -5.47
C LYS A 232 5.29 10.20 -5.83
N TYR A 233 5.35 11.43 -6.29
CA TYR A 233 6.61 12.03 -6.78
C TYR A 233 7.15 13.03 -5.77
N HIS A 234 8.42 12.87 -5.40
CA HIS A 234 9.18 13.79 -4.58
C HIS A 234 10.17 14.50 -5.47
N TYR A 235 10.09 15.81 -5.55
CA TYR A 235 10.92 16.58 -6.47
C TYR A 235 11.61 17.76 -5.80
N THR A 236 12.74 18.15 -6.37
CA THR A 236 13.47 19.37 -6.02
C THR A 236 13.76 20.11 -7.31
N ILE A 237 13.47 21.39 -7.34
CA ILE A 237 13.82 22.29 -8.43
C ILE A 237 14.80 23.33 -7.87
N THR A 238 16.00 23.33 -8.41
CA THR A 238 17.04 24.27 -8.00
C THR A 238 17.30 25.25 -9.14
N ASP A 239 17.18 26.54 -8.85
CA ASP A 239 17.59 27.60 -9.75
C ASP A 239 19.12 27.70 -9.72
N THR A 240 19.75 27.43 -10.84
CA THR A 240 21.18 27.71 -11.01
C THR A 240 21.33 29.10 -11.57
N ASP A 241 21.43 30.08 -10.69
CA ASP A 241 21.70 31.47 -11.05
C ASP A 241 23.07 31.56 -11.74
N ILE A 242 23.07 31.78 -13.05
CA ILE A 242 24.29 31.93 -13.79
C ILE A 242 24.74 33.38 -13.66
N LYS A 243 25.77 33.58 -12.90
CA LYS A 243 26.54 34.81 -12.92
C LYS A 243 27.40 34.85 -14.20
N SER A 244 26.81 35.07 -15.34
CA SER A 244 27.55 35.39 -16.54
C SER A 244 27.60 36.91 -16.74
N ASN A 245 28.69 37.51 -16.28
CA ASN A 245 29.08 38.88 -16.68
C ASN A 245 30.06 38.84 -17.85
N ALA A 246 30.01 37.79 -18.67
CA ALA A 246 30.90 37.70 -19.84
C ALA A 246 30.29 38.50 -21.00
N LEU A 247 30.94 39.56 -21.38
CA LEU A 247 30.75 40.20 -22.68
C LEU A 247 31.29 39.25 -23.75
N SER A 248 30.43 38.84 -24.70
CA SER A 248 30.85 38.06 -25.84
C SER A 248 31.43 39.01 -26.91
N GLU A 249 32.67 38.79 -27.29
CA GLU A 249 33.33 39.59 -28.33
C GLU A 249 32.90 39.19 -29.76
N ASN A 250 32.20 38.07 -29.91
CA ASN A 250 31.77 37.52 -31.20
C ASN A 250 30.23 37.50 -31.41
N GLY A 251 29.47 38.16 -30.52
CA GLY A 251 28.04 38.29 -30.68
C GLY A 251 27.22 37.05 -30.29
N GLU A 252 27.87 35.98 -29.85
CA GLU A 252 27.20 34.79 -29.32
C GLU A 252 27.17 34.82 -27.82
N VAL A 253 25.97 34.80 -27.21
CA VAL A 253 25.78 34.70 -25.78
C VAL A 253 25.11 33.35 -25.52
N SER A 254 25.83 32.45 -24.90
CA SER A 254 25.24 31.23 -24.37
C SER A 254 24.42 31.57 -23.12
N LEU A 255 23.11 31.67 -23.27
CA LEU A 255 22.20 31.83 -22.15
C LEU A 255 21.99 30.48 -21.51
N SER A 256 22.52 30.30 -20.34
CA SER A 256 22.36 29.09 -19.54
C SER A 256 21.71 29.39 -18.21
N ALA A 257 20.49 29.97 -18.23
CA ALA A 257 19.64 29.87 -17.06
C ALA A 257 19.10 28.42 -17.05
N ALA A 258 19.43 27.67 -16.05
CA ALA A 258 19.06 26.28 -15.97
C ALA A 258 18.38 25.99 -14.65
N TYR A 259 17.22 25.39 -14.71
CA TYR A 259 16.61 24.76 -13.57
C TYR A 259 17.05 23.29 -13.53
N HIS A 260 17.75 22.92 -12.47
CA HIS A 260 18.06 21.52 -12.22
C HIS A 260 16.89 20.89 -11.48
N ILE A 261 16.33 19.84 -12.07
CA ILE A 261 15.16 19.11 -11.59
C ILE A 261 15.64 17.74 -11.19
N SER A 262 15.39 17.36 -9.94
CA SER A 262 15.62 16.01 -9.43
C SER A 262 14.30 15.47 -8.94
N VAL A 263 13.90 14.26 -9.33
CA VAL A 263 12.65 13.63 -8.92
C VAL A 263 12.87 12.14 -8.67
N TYR A 264 12.23 11.62 -7.62
CA TYR A 264 12.10 10.18 -7.39
C TYR A 264 10.65 9.85 -7.03
N ALA A 265 10.28 8.60 -7.20
CA ALA A 265 8.93 8.12 -6.93
C ALA A 265 8.91 7.20 -5.71
N THR A 266 7.82 7.27 -4.95
CA THR A 266 7.49 6.30 -3.90
C THR A 266 6.08 5.77 -4.14
N ALA A 267 5.83 4.53 -3.77
CA ALA A 267 4.49 3.94 -3.75
C ALA A 267 4.39 2.99 -2.56
N ASP A 268 3.17 2.79 -2.06
CA ASP A 268 2.95 1.89 -0.93
C ASP A 268 3.36 0.46 -1.31
N GLY A 269 4.26 -0.13 -0.53
CA GLY A 269 4.78 -1.46 -0.79
C GLY A 269 6.00 -1.52 -1.73
N TYR A 270 6.52 -0.40 -2.20
CA TYR A 270 7.69 -0.32 -3.08
C TYR A 270 8.86 0.40 -2.41
N LYS A 271 10.08 0.03 -2.77
CA LYS A 271 11.27 0.82 -2.48
C LYS A 271 11.23 2.10 -3.33
N ALA A 272 11.72 3.22 -2.77
CA ALA A 272 11.87 4.45 -3.54
C ALA A 272 12.67 4.21 -4.85
N SER A 273 12.29 4.87 -5.92
CA SER A 273 13.03 4.81 -7.19
C SER A 273 14.40 5.45 -7.08
N ASP A 274 15.26 5.17 -8.03
CA ASP A 274 16.40 6.02 -8.30
C ASP A 274 15.91 7.43 -8.69
N LYS A 275 16.78 8.42 -8.51
CA LYS A 275 16.48 9.78 -8.91
C LYS A 275 16.62 9.94 -10.41
N ALA A 276 15.61 10.53 -11.05
CA ALA A 276 15.74 11.08 -12.37
C ALA A 276 16.16 12.55 -12.28
N GLU A 277 17.05 12.97 -13.13
CA GLU A 277 17.56 14.33 -13.18
C GLU A 277 17.42 14.90 -14.58
N ALA A 278 17.03 16.17 -14.65
CA ALA A 278 16.94 16.91 -15.90
C ALA A 278 17.34 18.36 -15.68
N THR A 279 17.87 18.98 -16.71
CA THR A 279 18.15 20.41 -16.70
C THR A 279 17.27 21.08 -17.76
N LEU A 280 16.44 22.00 -17.30
CA LEU A 280 15.58 22.79 -18.18
C LEU A 280 16.30 24.09 -18.52
N TYR A 281 16.62 24.27 -19.81
CA TYR A 281 17.25 25.48 -20.30
C TYR A 281 16.19 26.44 -20.84
N TRP A 282 16.25 27.69 -20.41
CA TRP A 282 15.46 28.76 -21.04
C TRP A 282 16.20 29.35 -22.22
N VAL A 283 15.66 29.20 -23.40
CA VAL A 283 16.06 29.93 -24.56
C VAL A 283 15.00 31.01 -24.78
N ASN A 284 15.35 32.28 -24.62
CA ASN A 284 14.46 33.35 -25.02
C ASN A 284 14.54 33.48 -26.56
N ALA A 285 13.73 32.62 -27.24
CA ALA A 285 13.55 32.75 -28.68
C ALA A 285 12.44 33.77 -28.90
N ASN A 286 12.80 35.02 -28.97
CA ASN A 286 12.17 35.98 -29.90
C ASN A 286 12.64 37.36 -29.63
N LEU A 287 13.36 37.91 -30.59
CA LEU A 287 13.10 39.31 -30.90
C LEU A 287 13.65 39.59 -32.28
N ASP A 288 12.86 39.29 -33.28
CA ASP A 288 12.89 40.05 -34.52
C ASP A 288 12.63 41.48 -34.14
N ASN A 289 13.62 42.34 -34.24
CA ASN A 289 13.51 43.78 -34.42
C ASN A 289 14.63 44.61 -33.80
N GLY A 290 15.80 44.04 -33.52
CA GLY A 290 16.97 44.87 -33.17
C GLY A 290 16.85 45.70 -31.88
N THR A 291 15.98 45.31 -30.99
CA THR A 291 15.81 45.96 -29.68
C THR A 291 16.66 45.24 -28.63
N ASN A 292 17.48 45.98 -27.89
CA ASN A 292 18.27 45.45 -26.79
C ASN A 292 17.41 44.63 -25.83
N ILE A 293 17.74 43.35 -25.70
CA ILE A 293 17.09 42.47 -24.73
C ILE A 293 17.58 42.83 -23.34
N ASN A 294 16.76 43.53 -22.59
CA ASN A 294 16.95 43.59 -21.13
C ASN A 294 16.57 42.23 -20.57
N MET A 295 17.54 41.53 -19.99
CA MET A 295 17.32 40.26 -19.32
C MET A 295 16.25 40.41 -18.25
N VAL A 296 15.12 39.76 -18.45
CA VAL A 296 14.06 39.68 -17.46
C VAL A 296 14.50 38.69 -16.40
N ARG A 297 14.83 39.18 -15.22
CA ARG A 297 15.02 38.33 -14.05
C ARG A 297 13.67 37.81 -13.59
N THR A 298 13.45 36.53 -13.73
CA THR A 298 12.32 35.87 -13.07
C THR A 298 12.65 35.68 -11.59
N ARG A 299 11.95 36.36 -10.73
CA ARG A 299 11.96 36.08 -9.28
C ARG A 299 10.78 35.22 -8.95
N GLY A 300 11.08 33.99 -8.53
CA GLY A 300 10.12 33.08 -7.92
C GLY A 300 9.43 32.15 -8.92
N VAL A 301 9.83 30.89 -8.89
CA VAL A 301 9.03 29.79 -9.44
C VAL A 301 8.13 29.32 -8.32
N VAL A 302 6.83 29.45 -8.47
CA VAL A 302 5.87 28.79 -7.59
C VAL A 302 5.54 27.47 -8.23
N ALA A 303 5.97 26.40 -7.58
CA ALA A 303 5.63 25.05 -8.01
C ALA A 303 4.42 24.56 -7.18
N SER A 304 3.37 24.14 -7.84
CA SER A 304 2.27 23.39 -7.25
C SER A 304 2.19 22.02 -7.90
N ALA A 305 2.06 20.97 -7.10
CA ALA A 305 1.94 19.62 -7.59
C ALA A 305 0.55 19.05 -7.26
N HIS A 306 -0.08 18.48 -8.26
CA HIS A 306 -1.30 17.68 -8.10
C HIS A 306 -1.23 16.52 -9.11
N ASP A 307 -1.42 15.30 -8.64
CA ASP A 307 -1.43 14.06 -9.46
C ASP A 307 -0.22 13.89 -10.41
N GLY A 308 0.98 14.17 -9.90
CA GLY A 308 2.22 14.04 -10.69
C GLY A 308 2.47 15.17 -11.70
N ILE A 309 1.61 16.20 -11.71
CA ILE A 309 1.78 17.37 -12.54
C ILE A 309 2.28 18.53 -11.70
N VAL A 310 3.44 19.08 -12.05
CA VAL A 310 3.97 20.31 -11.44
C VAL A 310 3.73 21.46 -12.42
N THR A 311 2.95 22.42 -11.98
CA THR A 311 2.75 23.66 -12.74
C THR A 311 3.78 24.69 -12.28
N LEU A 312 4.60 25.15 -13.21
CA LEU A 312 5.52 26.26 -13.01
C LEU A 312 4.83 27.54 -13.46
N SER A 313 4.50 28.42 -12.53
CA SER A 313 4.05 29.77 -12.87
C SER A 313 5.25 30.72 -12.75
N LEU A 314 5.56 31.37 -13.86
CA LEU A 314 6.58 32.41 -13.94
C LEU A 314 5.91 33.75 -13.69
N ASP A 315 6.29 34.43 -12.62
CA ASP A 315 5.89 35.80 -12.38
C ASP A 315 6.89 36.72 -13.10
N LEU A 316 6.46 37.22 -14.26
CA LEU A 316 7.23 38.15 -15.06
C LEU A 316 6.99 39.57 -14.52
N THR A 317 7.74 39.96 -13.51
CA THR A 317 7.79 41.39 -13.16
C THR A 317 8.78 42.10 -14.09
N MET A 318 8.25 42.86 -15.01
CA MET A 318 9.06 43.79 -15.80
C MET A 318 9.65 44.86 -14.89
N ALA A 319 10.96 44.82 -14.65
CA ALA A 319 11.66 45.95 -14.07
C ALA A 319 11.80 47.02 -15.18
N ARG A 320 11.25 48.21 -14.90
CA ARG A 320 11.49 49.41 -15.70
C ARG A 320 12.88 49.95 -15.44
#